data_cbf3bb0c7a72f67da6bce80a3f461153
#
_entry.id   cbf3bb0c7a72f67da6bce80a3f461153
#
_cell.length_a   1.000
_cell.length_b   1.000
_cell.length_c   1.000
_cell.angle_alpha   90.00
_cell.angle_beta   90.00
_cell.angle_gamma   90.00
#
_symmetry.space_group_name_H-M   'P 1'
#
loop_
_entity.id
_entity.type
_entity.pdbx_description
1 polymer ?
#
loop_
_entity_poly.entity_id
_entity_poly.type
_entity_poly.pdbx_seq_one_letter_code
_entity_poly.pdbx_strand_id
1 'polypeptide(L)'
;QTDSGKFESIIKNNSLKNTDWFFNTIINSRKIVDYKFDNVTKTTDSVSFTLKNKTDVNVPIPVYGIKNKQIVFKEWIDNPSVDSIYTFKRNNADKIVINYKNIVPEFNQRNNWKSLKPFRLSNRPIKFNLMKDLEDPNYNQVLYVPTLEYNYYDGFIPGLNFHNKTILDRPFTFDVNPSFSTKTKDISGSFSFVVNQFNRDSNLFLMRYGFSGSTFHYAPDAYYQKVNPFVIFRFREDDLRNNQGRSIVLRQVYVNREPSQFVKNTFEGNYSIFNARFNSSKIEITKAFAYSTDLQLGSQFGKTSASITFRRLFDNNRQVNLRLYGGLFLYNKSESNYFNFALDRPTDYLFDYNYLGRSESTGLFSQQFIEAEGGFKSRLSNPFSNQWITTLNGSFNVWNWVEIYGDLGFLKNKQQDARFVYDSGIRLNLVTDFFELYFPVYSNNGWEISQPRYSEKIRFIVAFSPKSLVGLFTRKWF
;
A
#
# COMPACT_ATOMS: atom_id res chain seq x y z
N GLN A 1 -27.86 37.27 -19.97
CA GLN A 1 -27.64 35.95 -19.38
C GLN A 1 -27.41 34.96 -20.51
N THR A 2 -26.22 34.37 -20.59
CA THR A 2 -25.89 33.27 -21.51
C THR A 2 -26.37 31.95 -20.92
N ASP A 3 -27.37 31.36 -21.55
CA ASP A 3 -27.91 30.05 -21.23
C ASP A 3 -27.13 28.98 -22.04
N SER A 4 -26.92 27.81 -21.47
CA SER A 4 -26.23 26.67 -22.13
C SER A 4 -26.91 26.28 -23.45
N GLY A 5 -28.24 26.36 -23.55
CA GLY A 5 -28.99 26.08 -24.78
C GLY A 5 -28.75 27.10 -25.89
N LYS A 6 -28.55 28.39 -25.55
CA LYS A 6 -28.17 29.42 -26.52
C LYS A 6 -26.74 29.20 -27.03
N PHE A 7 -25.81 28.78 -26.15
CA PHE A 7 -24.46 28.44 -26.55
C PHE A 7 -24.46 27.29 -27.55
N GLU A 8 -25.21 26.22 -27.29
CA GLU A 8 -25.34 25.07 -28.17
C GLU A 8 -25.90 25.47 -29.53
N SER A 9 -27.00 26.25 -29.54
CA SER A 9 -27.63 26.70 -30.81
C SER A 9 -26.71 27.61 -31.63
N ILE A 10 -25.97 28.52 -31.01
CA ILE A 10 -25.01 29.39 -31.71
C ILE A 10 -23.89 28.54 -32.34
N ILE A 11 -23.31 27.58 -31.64
CA ILE A 11 -22.26 26.73 -32.17
C ILE A 11 -22.80 25.87 -33.35
N LYS A 12 -23.96 25.25 -33.17
CA LYS A 12 -24.58 24.41 -34.25
C LYS A 12 -24.89 25.21 -35.51
N ASN A 13 -25.42 26.42 -35.35
CA ASN A 13 -25.79 27.28 -36.48
C ASN A 13 -24.58 27.88 -37.21
N ASN A 14 -23.45 28.05 -36.56
CA ASN A 14 -22.24 28.64 -37.12
C ASN A 14 -21.16 27.61 -37.45
N SER A 15 -21.37 26.31 -37.19
CA SER A 15 -20.41 25.25 -37.50
C SER A 15 -20.67 24.66 -38.88
N LEU A 16 -19.61 24.52 -39.70
CA LEU A 16 -19.66 23.84 -40.98
C LEU A 16 -19.77 22.31 -40.88
N LYS A 17 -19.44 21.76 -39.72
CA LYS A 17 -19.49 20.32 -39.40
C LYS A 17 -20.53 20.03 -38.32
N ASN A 18 -21.10 18.82 -38.36
CA ASN A 18 -21.98 18.37 -37.29
C ASN A 18 -21.26 18.34 -35.96
N THR A 19 -21.79 19.04 -34.97
CA THR A 19 -21.26 19.15 -33.59
C THR A 19 -22.11 18.41 -32.58
N ASP A 20 -23.08 17.59 -32.99
CA ASP A 20 -23.97 16.83 -32.07
C ASP A 20 -23.18 15.89 -31.18
N TRP A 21 -22.13 15.25 -31.72
CA TRP A 21 -21.26 14.40 -30.91
C TRP A 21 -20.66 15.15 -29.72
N PHE A 22 -20.29 16.43 -29.91
CA PHE A 22 -19.69 17.23 -28.83
C PHE A 22 -20.71 17.50 -27.72
N PHE A 23 -21.90 17.99 -28.07
CA PHE A 23 -22.92 18.28 -27.07
C PHE A 23 -23.49 17.01 -26.44
N ASN A 24 -23.90 16.02 -27.25
CA ASN A 24 -24.56 14.82 -26.74
C ASN A 24 -23.63 13.89 -25.98
N THR A 25 -22.34 13.85 -26.31
CA THR A 25 -21.38 12.93 -25.69
C THR A 25 -20.49 13.61 -24.68
N ILE A 26 -19.87 14.74 -25.04
CA ILE A 26 -18.87 15.39 -24.18
C ILE A 26 -19.52 16.28 -23.12
N ILE A 27 -20.53 17.09 -23.50
CA ILE A 27 -21.13 18.08 -22.59
C ILE A 27 -22.26 17.47 -21.77
N ASN A 28 -23.25 16.83 -22.42
CA ASN A 28 -24.52 16.43 -21.81
C ASN A 28 -24.51 14.97 -21.28
N SER A 29 -23.37 14.27 -21.32
CA SER A 29 -23.27 12.91 -20.81
C SER A 29 -22.04 12.69 -19.93
N ARG A 30 -22.05 11.56 -19.22
CA ARG A 30 -20.89 11.05 -18.46
C ARG A 30 -20.16 9.93 -19.20
N LYS A 31 -20.36 9.82 -20.50
CA LYS A 31 -19.72 8.81 -21.33
C LYS A 31 -18.22 9.05 -21.41
N ILE A 32 -17.48 7.96 -21.50
CA ILE A 32 -16.02 7.96 -21.51
C ILE A 32 -15.53 7.65 -22.91
N VAL A 33 -14.57 8.41 -23.40
CA VAL A 33 -13.87 8.17 -24.67
C VAL A 33 -12.57 7.44 -24.38
N ASP A 34 -12.30 6.33 -25.06
CA ASP A 34 -11.03 5.58 -24.95
C ASP A 34 -10.77 4.81 -26.26
N TYR A 35 -9.79 5.26 -27.04
CA TYR A 35 -9.31 4.60 -28.24
C TYR A 35 -7.91 4.06 -28.06
N LYS A 36 -7.56 3.01 -28.82
CA LYS A 36 -6.18 2.55 -28.95
C LYS A 36 -5.90 2.09 -30.37
N PHE A 37 -4.63 2.16 -30.76
CA PHE A 37 -4.20 1.54 -32.00
C PHE A 37 -4.29 0.01 -31.93
N ASP A 38 -4.73 -0.58 -33.05
CA ASP A 38 -4.66 -2.01 -33.31
C ASP A 38 -4.12 -2.27 -34.70
N ASN A 39 -3.58 -3.48 -34.97
CA ASN A 39 -3.10 -3.93 -36.29
C ASN A 39 -2.25 -2.91 -37.06
N VAL A 40 -1.26 -2.31 -36.42
CA VAL A 40 -0.41 -1.28 -37.01
C VAL A 40 0.61 -1.91 -37.94
N THR A 41 0.56 -1.56 -39.21
CA THR A 41 1.53 -1.89 -40.27
C THR A 41 2.18 -0.64 -40.83
N LYS A 42 3.40 -0.76 -41.37
CA LYS A 42 4.13 0.36 -41.95
C LYS A 42 4.88 -0.04 -43.18
N THR A 43 4.99 0.90 -44.09
CA THR A 43 5.92 0.88 -45.21
C THR A 43 6.93 2.02 -45.07
N THR A 44 7.75 2.26 -46.10
CA THR A 44 8.61 3.44 -46.16
C THR A 44 7.79 4.72 -46.15
N ASP A 45 6.69 4.77 -46.90
CA ASP A 45 5.95 6.00 -47.19
C ASP A 45 4.59 6.10 -46.49
N SER A 46 4.06 4.98 -45.98
CA SER A 46 2.75 4.94 -45.34
C SER A 46 2.74 4.23 -44.01
N VAL A 47 1.71 4.50 -43.23
CA VAL A 47 1.35 3.78 -42.01
C VAL A 47 -0.14 3.47 -42.07
N SER A 48 -0.48 2.19 -41.85
CA SER A 48 -1.86 1.71 -41.78
C SER A 48 -2.16 1.12 -40.43
N PHE A 49 -3.35 1.36 -39.92
CA PHE A 49 -3.79 0.86 -38.62
C PHE A 49 -5.32 0.79 -38.54
N THR A 50 -5.80 0.01 -37.58
CA THR A 50 -7.20 0.06 -37.11
C THR A 50 -7.25 0.74 -35.73
N LEU A 51 -8.42 1.30 -35.41
CA LEU A 51 -8.68 1.85 -34.06
C LEU A 51 -9.63 0.92 -33.31
N LYS A 52 -9.22 0.48 -32.13
CA LYS A 52 -10.09 -0.22 -31.20
C LYS A 52 -10.74 0.77 -30.25
N ASN A 53 -12.07 0.90 -30.36
CA ASN A 53 -12.88 1.62 -29.38
C ASN A 53 -13.06 0.75 -28.13
N LYS A 54 -12.84 1.33 -26.96
CA LYS A 54 -12.90 0.62 -25.66
C LYS A 54 -14.21 0.88 -24.91
N THR A 55 -15.04 1.80 -25.36
CA THR A 55 -16.14 2.36 -24.56
C THR A 55 -17.45 2.53 -25.35
N ASP A 56 -17.58 2.01 -26.55
CA ASP A 56 -18.74 2.14 -27.45
C ASP A 56 -19.17 3.60 -27.72
N VAL A 57 -18.30 4.56 -27.43
CA VAL A 57 -18.52 5.99 -27.64
C VAL A 57 -17.75 6.45 -28.86
N ASN A 58 -18.46 6.85 -29.92
CA ASN A 58 -17.87 7.28 -31.18
C ASN A 58 -17.79 8.79 -31.24
N VAL A 59 -16.57 9.33 -31.29
CA VAL A 59 -16.30 10.76 -31.45
C VAL A 59 -15.12 10.97 -32.42
N PRO A 60 -15.06 12.08 -33.14
CA PRO A 60 -13.90 12.41 -33.97
C PRO A 60 -12.61 12.45 -33.16
N ILE A 61 -11.53 11.87 -33.71
CA ILE A 61 -10.26 11.78 -32.97
C ILE A 61 -9.08 12.13 -33.90
N PRO A 62 -8.14 12.99 -33.46
CA PRO A 62 -6.96 13.30 -34.24
C PRO A 62 -5.83 12.30 -34.03
N VAL A 63 -5.16 11.93 -35.11
CA VAL A 63 -3.95 11.10 -35.13
C VAL A 63 -2.76 11.92 -35.59
N TYR A 64 -1.66 11.80 -34.88
CA TYR A 64 -0.44 12.54 -35.14
C TYR A 64 0.71 11.60 -35.49
N GLY A 65 1.55 11.98 -36.44
CA GLY A 65 2.86 11.40 -36.67
C GLY A 65 3.93 12.22 -35.95
N ILE A 66 4.82 11.59 -35.23
CA ILE A 66 5.87 12.24 -34.44
C ILE A 66 7.23 11.74 -34.93
N LYS A 67 8.17 12.68 -35.17
CA LYS A 67 9.58 12.44 -35.40
C LYS A 67 10.40 13.42 -34.57
N ASN A 68 11.36 12.93 -33.78
CA ASN A 68 12.25 13.74 -32.94
C ASN A 68 11.48 14.79 -32.09
N LYS A 69 10.34 14.39 -31.50
CA LYS A 69 9.42 15.25 -30.71
C LYS A 69 8.65 16.30 -31.52
N GLN A 70 8.80 16.35 -32.86
CA GLN A 70 8.06 17.25 -33.74
C GLN A 70 6.90 16.52 -34.41
N ILE A 71 5.78 17.23 -34.61
CA ILE A 71 4.64 16.74 -35.36
C ILE A 71 4.96 16.83 -36.85
N VAL A 72 4.95 15.69 -37.55
CA VAL A 72 5.22 15.62 -38.99
C VAL A 72 3.95 15.46 -39.81
N PHE A 73 2.85 15.00 -39.20
CA PHE A 73 1.51 15.06 -39.77
C PHE A 73 0.46 15.08 -38.66
N LYS A 74 -0.75 15.57 -38.99
CA LYS A 74 -1.95 15.54 -38.17
C LYS A 74 -3.14 15.26 -39.07
N GLU A 75 -3.84 14.18 -38.82
CA GLU A 75 -5.05 13.79 -39.56
C GLU A 75 -6.21 13.57 -38.60
N TRP A 76 -7.43 13.96 -39.00
CA TRP A 76 -8.63 13.69 -38.23
C TRP A 76 -9.38 12.49 -38.81
N ILE A 77 -9.86 11.64 -37.90
CA ILE A 77 -10.79 10.56 -38.20
C ILE A 77 -12.15 11.00 -37.67
N ASP A 78 -13.04 11.45 -38.54
CA ASP A 78 -14.32 12.06 -38.15
C ASP A 78 -15.30 11.02 -37.56
N ASN A 79 -15.31 9.80 -38.09
CA ASN A 79 -16.17 8.71 -37.60
C ASN A 79 -15.36 7.40 -37.45
N PRO A 80 -14.65 7.23 -36.32
CA PRO A 80 -13.85 6.03 -36.11
C PRO A 80 -14.70 4.76 -36.08
N SER A 81 -14.44 3.83 -37.00
CA SER A 81 -15.05 2.50 -37.03
C SER A 81 -14.03 1.43 -36.66
N VAL A 82 -14.47 0.41 -35.91
CA VAL A 82 -13.60 -0.66 -35.40
C VAL A 82 -12.96 -1.47 -36.54
N ASP A 83 -13.68 -1.66 -37.65
CA ASP A 83 -13.25 -2.49 -38.78
C ASP A 83 -12.56 -1.72 -39.88
N SER A 84 -12.47 -0.40 -39.77
CA SER A 84 -11.88 0.45 -40.84
C SER A 84 -10.36 0.51 -40.72
N ILE A 85 -9.67 0.26 -41.83
CA ILE A 85 -8.23 0.46 -41.96
C ILE A 85 -7.97 1.89 -42.43
N TYR A 86 -7.26 2.65 -41.61
CA TYR A 86 -6.83 4.01 -41.89
C TYR A 86 -5.40 3.98 -42.39
N THR A 87 -5.15 4.61 -43.55
CA THR A 87 -3.82 4.69 -44.15
C THR A 87 -3.42 6.14 -44.37
N PHE A 88 -2.32 6.57 -43.77
CA PHE A 88 -1.77 7.92 -43.87
C PHE A 88 -0.35 7.92 -44.42
N LYS A 89 0.07 9.04 -45.04
CA LYS A 89 1.46 9.25 -45.39
C LYS A 89 2.31 9.31 -44.11
N ARG A 90 3.36 8.51 -44.06
CA ARG A 90 4.18 8.37 -42.88
C ARG A 90 5.03 9.63 -42.58
N ASN A 91 5.45 10.37 -43.60
CA ASN A 91 6.29 11.56 -43.49
C ASN A 91 7.53 11.31 -42.55
N ASN A 92 8.14 10.14 -42.69
CA ASN A 92 9.25 9.70 -41.82
C ASN A 92 8.94 9.68 -40.34
N ALA A 93 7.69 9.57 -39.91
CA ALA A 93 7.32 9.45 -38.52
C ALA A 93 7.99 8.22 -37.85
N ASP A 94 8.49 8.40 -36.63
CA ASP A 94 9.03 7.35 -35.76
C ASP A 94 7.93 6.72 -34.89
N LYS A 95 6.86 7.46 -34.66
CA LYS A 95 5.73 7.09 -33.81
C LYS A 95 4.44 7.68 -34.34
N ILE A 96 3.34 7.02 -34.05
CA ILE A 96 1.99 7.59 -34.21
C ILE A 96 1.34 7.71 -32.82
N VAL A 97 0.51 8.75 -32.67
CA VAL A 97 -0.12 9.08 -31.39
C VAL A 97 -1.55 9.54 -31.62
N ILE A 98 -2.50 8.92 -30.92
CA ILE A 98 -3.88 9.39 -30.86
C ILE A 98 -3.92 10.60 -29.91
N ASN A 99 -4.61 11.66 -30.32
CA ASN A 99 -4.94 12.81 -29.46
C ASN A 99 -3.75 13.45 -28.72
N TYR A 100 -2.60 13.56 -29.36
CA TYR A 100 -1.34 14.03 -28.74
C TYR A 100 -1.44 15.38 -28.02
N LYS A 101 -2.32 16.28 -28.50
CA LYS A 101 -2.55 17.61 -27.88
C LYS A 101 -3.74 17.65 -26.92
N ASN A 102 -4.29 16.50 -26.53
CA ASN A 102 -5.43 16.39 -25.60
C ASN A 102 -6.64 17.26 -26.01
N ILE A 103 -6.96 17.31 -27.29
CA ILE A 103 -8.07 18.09 -27.83
C ILE A 103 -9.41 17.43 -27.46
N VAL A 104 -9.46 16.10 -27.44
CA VAL A 104 -10.61 15.30 -27.03
C VAL A 104 -10.38 14.79 -25.60
N PRO A 105 -11.36 14.90 -24.67
CA PRO A 105 -11.23 14.38 -23.32
C PRO A 105 -11.25 12.85 -23.31
N GLU A 106 -10.10 12.22 -23.39
CA GLU A 106 -9.91 10.78 -23.43
C GLU A 106 -9.48 10.25 -22.08
N PHE A 107 -10.09 9.15 -21.64
CA PHE A 107 -9.89 8.62 -20.30
C PHE A 107 -8.50 7.99 -20.12
N ASN A 108 -8.08 7.17 -21.08
CA ASN A 108 -6.81 6.45 -21.00
C ASN A 108 -5.87 6.84 -22.13
N GLN A 109 -5.11 7.89 -21.95
CA GLN A 109 -4.15 8.37 -22.94
C GLN A 109 -2.85 7.56 -22.97
N ARG A 110 -2.65 6.62 -22.05
CA ARG A 110 -1.43 5.79 -21.98
C ARG A 110 -1.33 4.80 -23.12
N ASN A 111 -2.44 4.39 -23.69
CA ASN A 111 -2.54 3.44 -24.82
C ASN A 111 -2.50 4.10 -26.21
N ASN A 112 -2.42 5.43 -26.26
CA ASN A 112 -2.48 6.23 -27.49
C ASN A 112 -1.21 6.21 -28.33
N TRP A 113 -0.14 5.68 -27.81
CA TRP A 113 1.16 5.71 -28.46
C TRP A 113 1.51 4.39 -29.12
N LYS A 114 2.03 4.44 -30.35
CA LYS A 114 2.60 3.30 -31.05
C LYS A 114 3.93 3.67 -31.71
N SER A 115 4.98 2.93 -31.39
CA SER A 115 6.29 3.07 -32.04
C SER A 115 6.27 2.40 -33.40
N LEU A 116 6.87 3.07 -34.39
CA LEU A 116 7.09 2.54 -35.73
C LEU A 116 8.54 2.04 -35.94
N LYS A 117 9.38 2.07 -34.90
CA LYS A 117 10.74 1.50 -34.95
C LYS A 117 10.71 -0.02 -34.69
N PRO A 118 11.64 -0.79 -35.29
CA PRO A 118 11.60 -2.25 -35.21
C PRO A 118 11.75 -2.80 -33.80
N PHE A 119 12.56 -2.17 -32.96
CA PHE A 119 12.77 -2.58 -31.56
C PHE A 119 12.65 -1.40 -30.61
N ARG A 120 11.78 -1.53 -29.57
CA ARG A 120 11.71 -0.61 -28.45
C ARG A 120 11.14 -1.30 -27.22
N LEU A 121 11.72 -0.99 -26.07
CA LEU A 121 11.23 -1.39 -24.76
C LEU A 121 9.88 -0.72 -24.41
N SER A 122 9.54 0.40 -25.06
CA SER A 122 8.34 1.17 -24.75
C SER A 122 7.87 2.01 -25.94
N ASN A 123 6.55 2.12 -26.11
CA ASN A 123 5.94 3.00 -27.08
C ASN A 123 6.13 4.49 -26.74
N ARG A 124 5.97 4.84 -25.46
CA ARG A 124 6.16 6.21 -24.97
C ARG A 124 7.62 6.47 -24.60
N PRO A 125 8.13 7.71 -24.75
CA PRO A 125 9.47 8.05 -24.27
C PRO A 125 9.55 7.96 -22.74
N ILE A 126 10.74 7.63 -22.23
CA ILE A 126 11.01 7.63 -20.80
C ILE A 126 11.39 9.04 -20.35
N LYS A 127 10.89 9.48 -19.20
CA LYS A 127 11.22 10.76 -18.56
C LYS A 127 11.55 10.53 -17.08
N PHE A 128 12.70 11.01 -16.65
CA PHE A 128 13.11 10.98 -15.26
C PHE A 128 12.73 12.29 -14.58
N ASN A 129 12.02 12.23 -13.46
CA ASN A 129 11.65 13.38 -12.64
C ASN A 129 12.04 13.15 -11.18
N LEU A 130 12.50 14.21 -10.52
CA LEU A 130 12.76 14.19 -9.08
C LEU A 130 11.43 14.22 -8.31
N MET A 131 11.37 13.46 -7.20
CA MET A 131 10.22 13.37 -6.31
C MET A 131 8.94 12.84 -6.99
N LYS A 132 7.77 13.21 -6.45
CA LYS A 132 6.46 12.78 -6.93
C LYS A 132 5.82 13.88 -7.78
N ASP A 133 5.30 13.51 -8.93
CA ASP A 133 4.69 14.43 -9.87
C ASP A 133 3.30 13.94 -10.31
N LEU A 134 2.57 14.80 -10.99
CA LEU A 134 1.38 14.41 -11.74
C LEU A 134 1.75 13.51 -12.91
N GLU A 135 0.80 12.69 -13.33
CA GLU A 135 1.02 11.87 -14.51
C GLU A 135 1.03 12.74 -15.78
N ASP A 136 2.11 12.62 -16.57
CA ASP A 136 2.16 13.07 -17.94
C ASP A 136 1.89 11.86 -18.85
N PRO A 137 0.71 11.78 -19.51
CA PRO A 137 0.35 10.62 -20.32
C PRO A 137 1.24 10.42 -21.54
N ASN A 138 2.01 11.43 -21.92
CA ASN A 138 2.92 11.37 -23.06
C ASN A 138 4.25 10.66 -22.74
N TYR A 139 4.54 10.40 -21.46
CA TYR A 139 5.80 9.80 -21.03
C TYR A 139 5.58 8.57 -20.14
N ASN A 140 6.52 7.67 -20.19
CA ASN A 140 6.74 6.70 -19.11
C ASN A 140 7.64 7.36 -18.08
N GLN A 141 7.02 7.94 -17.06
CA GLN A 141 7.74 8.64 -16.00
C GLN A 141 8.37 7.62 -15.04
N VAL A 142 9.65 7.82 -14.79
CA VAL A 142 10.41 7.21 -13.71
C VAL A 142 10.73 8.31 -12.71
N LEU A 143 10.12 8.25 -11.55
CA LEU A 143 10.31 9.21 -10.47
C LEU A 143 11.41 8.68 -9.55
N TYR A 144 12.31 9.53 -9.10
CA TYR A 144 13.38 9.13 -8.20
C TYR A 144 13.46 10.03 -6.98
N VAL A 145 13.74 9.41 -5.83
CA VAL A 145 13.83 10.10 -4.54
C VAL A 145 15.03 9.54 -3.78
N PRO A 146 15.99 10.38 -3.38
CA PRO A 146 17.02 9.95 -2.43
C PRO A 146 16.35 9.49 -1.12
N THR A 147 16.80 8.37 -0.59
CA THR A 147 16.33 7.81 0.68
C THR A 147 17.47 7.69 1.67
N LEU A 148 17.16 7.86 2.94
CA LEU A 148 18.08 7.60 4.04
C LEU A 148 17.29 6.86 5.11
N GLU A 149 17.68 5.62 5.37
CA GLU A 149 17.10 4.79 6.42
C GLU A 149 18.15 4.53 7.50
N TYR A 150 17.72 4.03 8.63
CA TYR A 150 18.61 3.61 9.72
C TYR A 150 18.15 2.28 10.29
N ASN A 151 19.08 1.36 10.43
CA ASN A 151 18.91 0.09 11.11
C ASN A 151 20.09 -0.09 12.07
N TYR A 152 19.88 -0.56 13.27
CA TYR A 152 20.92 -0.76 14.28
C TYR A 152 22.07 -1.65 13.79
N TYR A 153 21.77 -2.63 12.96
CA TYR A 153 22.74 -3.56 12.39
C TYR A 153 23.44 -3.01 11.16
N ASP A 154 22.70 -2.37 10.27
CA ASP A 154 23.20 -1.83 8.99
C ASP A 154 23.82 -0.43 9.11
N GLY A 155 23.53 0.29 10.21
CA GLY A 155 23.88 1.68 10.36
C GLY A 155 23.01 2.60 9.51
N PHE A 156 23.59 3.65 8.92
CA PHE A 156 22.90 4.47 7.93
C PHE A 156 22.81 3.73 6.59
N ILE A 157 21.68 3.86 5.95
CA ILE A 157 21.35 3.14 4.72
C ILE A 157 20.92 4.18 3.68
N PRO A 158 21.88 4.88 3.03
CA PRO A 158 21.58 5.74 1.89
C PRO A 158 21.08 4.89 0.72
N GLY A 159 20.09 5.39 0.02
CA GLY A 159 19.47 4.71 -1.11
C GLY A 159 18.91 5.67 -2.15
N LEU A 160 18.41 5.10 -3.22
CA LEU A 160 17.72 5.84 -4.28
C LEU A 160 16.45 5.08 -4.68
N ASN A 161 15.31 5.60 -4.29
CA ASN A 161 14.03 4.99 -4.64
C ASN A 161 13.61 5.41 -6.06
N PHE A 162 13.42 4.42 -6.93
CA PHE A 162 12.86 4.58 -8.27
C PHE A 162 11.43 4.06 -8.27
N HIS A 163 10.49 4.89 -8.72
CA HIS A 163 9.09 4.49 -8.80
C HIS A 163 8.36 5.21 -9.94
N ASN A 164 7.16 4.73 -10.26
CA ASN A 164 6.25 5.41 -11.19
C ASN A 164 4.93 5.82 -10.53
N LYS A 165 4.86 5.84 -9.21
CA LYS A 165 3.66 6.22 -8.44
C LYS A 165 3.44 7.71 -8.56
N THR A 166 2.29 8.10 -9.09
CA THR A 166 1.81 9.48 -9.20
C THR A 166 0.73 9.76 -8.15
N ILE A 167 0.15 10.95 -8.17
CA ILE A 167 -0.93 11.32 -7.22
C ILE A 167 -2.14 10.41 -7.40
N LEU A 168 -2.48 10.07 -8.66
CA LEU A 168 -3.55 9.14 -8.99
C LEU A 168 -3.00 7.73 -9.16
N ASP A 169 -3.80 6.73 -8.77
CA ASP A 169 -3.44 5.33 -8.94
C ASP A 169 -3.30 4.97 -10.44
N ARG A 170 -2.26 4.19 -10.74
CA ARG A 170 -1.95 3.71 -12.09
C ARG A 170 -2.27 2.22 -12.22
N PRO A 171 -2.60 1.75 -13.44
CA PRO A 171 -2.84 0.33 -13.69
C PRO A 171 -1.62 -0.55 -13.35
N PHE A 172 -0.41 -0.05 -13.59
CA PHE A 172 0.83 -0.71 -13.22
C PHE A 172 1.71 0.24 -12.43
N THR A 173 2.21 -0.22 -11.29
CA THR A 173 3.17 0.50 -10.47
C THR A 173 4.38 -0.36 -10.16
N PHE A 174 5.54 0.26 -10.16
CA PHE A 174 6.77 -0.31 -9.63
C PHE A 174 7.37 0.63 -8.60
N ASP A 175 8.16 0.06 -7.70
CA ASP A 175 8.91 0.74 -6.65
C ASP A 175 10.16 -0.08 -6.38
N VAL A 176 11.34 0.46 -6.60
CA VAL A 176 12.62 -0.22 -6.41
C VAL A 176 13.53 0.71 -5.64
N ASN A 177 14.00 0.27 -4.48
CA ASN A 177 14.82 1.04 -3.57
C ASN A 177 16.16 0.34 -3.30
N PRO A 178 17.12 0.36 -4.25
CA PRO A 178 18.49 -0.08 -3.97
C PRO A 178 19.13 0.85 -2.94
N SER A 179 19.74 0.26 -1.93
CA SER A 179 20.34 0.96 -0.80
C SER A 179 21.65 0.31 -0.42
N PHE A 180 22.53 1.07 0.26
CA PHE A 180 23.81 0.60 0.71
C PHE A 180 23.94 0.74 2.23
N SER A 181 24.26 -0.35 2.91
CA SER A 181 24.45 -0.40 4.36
C SER A 181 25.83 0.07 4.72
N THR A 182 25.96 1.16 5.47
CA THR A 182 27.27 1.76 5.79
C THR A 182 28.08 0.94 6.78
N LYS A 183 27.45 0.21 7.69
CA LYS A 183 28.11 -0.57 8.73
C LYS A 183 28.51 -1.97 8.25
N THR A 184 27.62 -2.67 7.57
CA THR A 184 27.88 -4.00 7.01
C THR A 184 28.57 -3.97 5.67
N LYS A 185 28.56 -2.81 4.97
CA LYS A 185 29.12 -2.57 3.62
C LYS A 185 28.48 -3.44 2.54
N ASP A 186 27.23 -3.77 2.71
CA ASP A 186 26.45 -4.61 1.82
C ASP A 186 25.32 -3.85 1.12
N ILE A 187 24.82 -4.44 0.02
CA ILE A 187 23.64 -3.95 -0.70
C ILE A 187 22.40 -4.47 0.01
N SER A 188 21.51 -3.55 0.35
CA SER A 188 20.19 -3.83 0.91
C SER A 188 19.10 -3.13 0.11
N GLY A 189 17.86 -3.27 0.50
CA GLY A 189 16.77 -2.53 -0.08
C GLY A 189 15.51 -3.35 -0.33
N SER A 190 14.63 -2.79 -1.16
CA SER A 190 13.33 -3.39 -1.42
C SER A 190 12.84 -3.15 -2.85
N PHE A 191 11.92 -3.97 -3.29
CA PHE A 191 11.22 -3.79 -4.56
C PHE A 191 9.75 -4.18 -4.45
N SER A 192 8.94 -3.63 -5.35
CA SER A 192 7.52 -3.97 -5.49
C SER A 192 7.06 -3.71 -6.92
N PHE A 193 6.35 -4.68 -7.50
CA PHE A 193 5.71 -4.60 -8.80
C PHE A 193 4.24 -4.97 -8.64
N VAL A 194 3.36 -4.07 -9.03
CA VAL A 194 1.92 -4.19 -8.74
C VAL A 194 1.08 -3.82 -9.96
N VAL A 195 0.10 -4.66 -10.27
CA VAL A 195 -0.95 -4.38 -11.24
C VAL A 195 -2.24 -4.05 -10.49
N ASN A 196 -2.88 -2.94 -10.84
CA ASN A 196 -4.18 -2.52 -10.35
C ASN A 196 -5.21 -2.70 -11.45
N GLN A 197 -6.15 -3.59 -11.26
CA GLN A 197 -7.28 -3.79 -12.14
C GLN A 197 -8.51 -3.15 -11.51
N PHE A 198 -8.95 -2.05 -12.11
CA PHE A 198 -10.14 -1.31 -11.64
C PHE A 198 -11.40 -1.84 -12.33
N ASN A 199 -12.43 -2.10 -11.54
CA ASN A 199 -13.76 -2.42 -12.02
C ASN A 199 -14.75 -1.37 -11.48
N ARG A 200 -15.25 -0.51 -12.36
CA ARG A 200 -16.05 0.65 -11.98
C ARG A 200 -17.48 0.29 -11.59
N ASP A 201 -18.01 -0.76 -12.21
CA ASP A 201 -19.44 -1.11 -12.15
C ASP A 201 -19.72 -2.29 -11.20
N SER A 202 -18.76 -2.58 -10.33
CA SER A 202 -18.86 -3.70 -9.38
C SER A 202 -18.46 -3.27 -7.97
N ASN A 203 -19.05 -3.93 -6.98
CA ASN A 203 -18.64 -3.79 -5.58
C ASN A 203 -17.21 -4.25 -5.36
N LEU A 204 -16.72 -5.24 -6.11
CA LEU A 204 -15.29 -5.52 -6.24
C LEU A 204 -14.65 -4.48 -7.18
N PHE A 205 -14.37 -3.29 -6.65
CA PHE A 205 -13.93 -2.16 -7.46
C PHE A 205 -12.43 -2.18 -7.81
N LEU A 206 -11.63 -2.94 -7.07
CA LEU A 206 -10.19 -3.05 -7.30
C LEU A 206 -9.69 -4.46 -6.97
N MET A 207 -9.06 -5.07 -7.96
CA MET A 207 -8.19 -6.21 -7.77
C MET A 207 -6.74 -5.75 -7.97
N ARG A 208 -5.90 -5.98 -6.95
CA ARG A 208 -4.49 -5.62 -6.96
C ARG A 208 -3.67 -6.89 -6.80
N TYR A 209 -2.73 -7.13 -7.69
CA TYR A 209 -1.86 -8.28 -7.59
C TYR A 209 -0.43 -7.93 -8.00
N GLY A 210 0.51 -8.66 -7.45
CA GLY A 210 1.91 -8.36 -7.68
C GLY A 210 2.83 -9.16 -6.79
N PHE A 211 4.06 -8.72 -6.73
CA PHE A 211 5.06 -9.28 -5.84
C PHE A 211 5.98 -8.18 -5.31
N SER A 212 6.47 -8.40 -4.11
CA SER A 212 7.42 -7.52 -3.43
C SER A 212 8.52 -8.34 -2.78
N GLY A 213 9.64 -7.70 -2.52
CA GLY A 213 10.74 -8.31 -1.78
C GLY A 213 11.56 -7.28 -1.05
N SER A 214 12.31 -7.75 -0.05
CA SER A 214 13.23 -6.91 0.72
C SER A 214 14.37 -7.75 1.28
N THR A 215 15.50 -7.08 1.53
CA THR A 215 16.67 -7.65 2.20
C THR A 215 17.31 -6.63 3.12
N PHE A 216 17.51 -6.99 4.39
CA PHE A 216 18.18 -6.17 5.40
C PHE A 216 18.85 -7.08 6.43
N HIS A 217 19.80 -6.55 7.20
CA HIS A 217 20.36 -7.28 8.32
C HIS A 217 19.39 -7.28 9.51
N TYR A 218 19.16 -8.45 10.10
CA TYR A 218 18.40 -8.65 11.33
C TYR A 218 19.28 -8.98 12.54
N ALA A 219 20.57 -9.17 12.28
CA ALA A 219 21.65 -9.34 13.25
C ALA A 219 22.92 -8.73 12.68
N PRO A 220 24.00 -8.51 13.50
CA PRO A 220 25.25 -7.93 13.01
C PRO A 220 25.95 -8.74 11.91
N ASP A 221 25.72 -10.04 11.87
CA ASP A 221 26.36 -11.04 11.01
C ASP A 221 25.40 -11.73 10.03
N ALA A 222 24.12 -11.36 10.03
CA ALA A 222 23.13 -12.09 9.24
C ALA A 222 22.02 -11.20 8.68
N TYR A 223 21.65 -11.46 7.43
CA TYR A 223 20.55 -10.79 6.75
C TYR A 223 19.39 -11.77 6.47
N TYR A 224 18.25 -11.20 6.09
CA TYR A 224 17.12 -11.94 5.55
C TYR A 224 16.82 -11.52 4.12
N GLN A 225 16.26 -12.44 3.35
CA GLN A 225 15.65 -12.19 2.05
C GLN A 225 14.17 -12.59 2.12
N LYS A 226 13.31 -11.67 1.72
CA LYS A 226 11.87 -11.91 1.66
C LYS A 226 11.36 -11.70 0.26
N VAL A 227 10.51 -12.63 -0.20
CA VAL A 227 9.71 -12.50 -1.43
C VAL A 227 8.25 -12.77 -1.10
N ASN A 228 7.36 -11.94 -1.58
CA ASN A 228 5.95 -11.93 -1.23
C ASN A 228 5.07 -11.67 -2.46
N PRO A 229 4.69 -12.70 -3.25
CA PRO A 229 3.59 -12.59 -4.19
C PRO A 229 2.26 -12.46 -3.45
N PHE A 230 1.37 -11.62 -3.97
CA PHE A 230 0.09 -11.32 -3.33
C PHE A 230 -1.02 -10.97 -4.31
N VAL A 231 -2.26 -11.16 -3.85
CA VAL A 231 -3.48 -10.66 -4.47
C VAL A 231 -4.33 -9.99 -3.39
N ILE A 232 -4.87 -8.81 -3.68
CA ILE A 232 -5.75 -8.03 -2.81
C ILE A 232 -7.03 -7.74 -3.56
N PHE A 233 -8.16 -8.13 -2.98
CA PHE A 233 -9.50 -7.78 -3.44
C PHE A 233 -10.03 -6.68 -2.54
N ARG A 234 -10.47 -5.55 -3.13
CA ARG A 234 -11.09 -4.44 -2.41
C ARG A 234 -12.53 -4.25 -2.83
N PHE A 235 -13.39 -4.20 -1.83
CA PHE A 235 -14.83 -4.05 -2.01
C PHE A 235 -15.28 -2.69 -1.48
N ARG A 236 -16.26 -2.12 -2.14
CA ARG A 236 -16.93 -0.89 -1.73
C ARG A 236 -18.45 -1.16 -1.60
N GLU A 237 -19.12 -0.28 -0.89
CA GLU A 237 -20.58 -0.25 -0.83
C GLU A 237 -21.17 0.44 -2.08
N ASP A 238 -22.45 0.18 -2.37
CA ASP A 238 -23.17 0.80 -3.50
C ASP A 238 -23.29 2.31 -3.30
N ASP A 239 -23.56 2.76 -2.07
CA ASP A 239 -23.50 4.18 -1.74
C ASP A 239 -22.03 4.61 -1.55
N LEU A 240 -21.50 5.35 -2.53
CA LEU A 240 -20.12 5.85 -2.52
C LEU A 240 -19.81 6.84 -1.39
N ARG A 241 -20.84 7.32 -0.67
CA ARG A 241 -20.67 8.14 0.54
C ARG A 241 -20.45 7.30 1.80
N ASN A 242 -20.65 6.00 1.71
CA ASN A 242 -20.39 5.09 2.82
C ASN A 242 -18.88 4.89 3.00
N ASN A 243 -18.38 5.13 4.21
CA ASN A 243 -16.98 4.99 4.57
C ASN A 243 -16.59 3.55 4.94
N GLN A 244 -17.44 2.57 4.67
CA GLN A 244 -17.11 1.17 4.92
C GLN A 244 -16.22 0.62 3.80
N GLY A 245 -15.04 0.14 4.19
CA GLY A 245 -14.10 -0.56 3.31
C GLY A 245 -13.96 -2.03 3.73
N ARG A 246 -13.95 -2.94 2.74
CA ARG A 246 -13.65 -4.36 2.96
C ARG A 246 -12.56 -4.81 2.03
N SER A 247 -11.67 -5.70 2.51
CA SER A 247 -10.63 -6.27 1.66
C SER A 247 -10.31 -7.72 2.05
N ILE A 248 -9.92 -8.51 1.05
CA ILE A 248 -9.32 -9.83 1.21
C ILE A 248 -7.90 -9.75 0.67
N VAL A 249 -6.94 -10.18 1.48
CA VAL A 249 -5.52 -10.27 1.10
C VAL A 249 -5.14 -11.74 1.11
N LEU A 250 -4.64 -12.23 0.00
CA LEU A 250 -4.04 -13.55 -0.13
C LEU A 250 -2.60 -13.37 -0.54
N ARG A 251 -1.68 -14.01 0.17
CA ARG A 251 -0.25 -13.91 -0.14
C ARG A 251 0.51 -15.16 0.27
N GLN A 252 1.64 -15.36 -0.38
CA GLN A 252 2.63 -16.35 0.01
C GLN A 252 3.91 -15.62 0.38
N VAL A 253 4.37 -15.77 1.61
CA VAL A 253 5.59 -15.13 2.11
C VAL A 253 6.70 -16.18 2.15
N TYR A 254 7.73 -15.98 1.33
CA TYR A 254 8.95 -16.78 1.34
C TYR A 254 10.03 -15.99 2.07
N VAL A 255 10.65 -16.60 3.06
CA VAL A 255 11.75 -16.00 3.82
C VAL A 255 12.94 -16.95 3.82
N ASN A 256 14.07 -16.39 3.48
CA ASN A 256 15.39 -16.99 3.68
C ASN A 256 16.14 -16.16 4.71
N ARG A 257 16.55 -16.75 5.82
CA ARG A 257 17.35 -16.13 6.87
C ARG A 257 18.70 -16.78 6.98
N GLU A 258 19.74 -16.01 7.00
CA GLU A 258 21.05 -16.54 7.38
C GLU A 258 21.10 -16.88 8.88
N PRO A 259 21.79 -17.95 9.27
CA PRO A 259 22.02 -18.20 10.68
C PRO A 259 22.92 -17.12 11.28
N SER A 260 22.61 -16.67 12.51
CA SER A 260 23.40 -15.69 13.23
C SER A 260 24.04 -16.31 14.46
N GLN A 261 25.30 -15.95 14.75
CA GLN A 261 25.98 -16.32 15.99
C GLN A 261 25.43 -15.53 17.21
N PHE A 262 24.82 -14.37 16.96
CA PHE A 262 24.28 -13.48 17.99
C PHE A 262 22.83 -13.80 18.36
N VAL A 263 22.09 -14.49 17.48
CA VAL A 263 20.66 -14.84 17.67
C VAL A 263 20.54 -16.36 17.76
N LYS A 264 20.97 -16.92 18.90
CA LYS A 264 21.12 -18.36 19.07
C LYS A 264 19.83 -19.18 19.15
N ASN A 265 18.69 -18.58 19.44
CA ASN A 265 17.48 -19.32 19.84
C ASN A 265 16.35 -19.31 18.80
N THR A 266 16.59 -18.93 17.56
CA THR A 266 15.55 -18.89 16.54
C THR A 266 15.99 -19.62 15.28
N PHE A 267 15.86 -20.93 15.32
CA PHE A 267 16.39 -21.82 14.27
C PHE A 267 15.41 -22.06 13.12
N GLU A 268 14.74 -21.03 12.65
CA GLU A 268 13.91 -21.13 11.44
C GLU A 268 14.63 -20.38 10.33
N GLY A 269 15.52 -21.08 9.60
CA GLY A 269 16.30 -20.48 8.53
C GLY A 269 15.45 -20.11 7.33
N ASN A 270 14.88 -21.13 6.68
CA ASN A 270 14.05 -20.96 5.49
C ASN A 270 12.63 -21.43 5.79
N TYR A 271 11.67 -20.59 5.50
CA TYR A 271 10.26 -20.96 5.64
C TYR A 271 9.39 -20.26 4.60
N SER A 272 8.20 -20.82 4.43
CA SER A 272 7.18 -20.30 3.54
C SER A 272 5.84 -20.33 4.26
N ILE A 273 5.10 -19.22 4.21
CA ILE A 273 3.83 -19.06 4.92
C ILE A 273 2.78 -18.55 3.95
N PHE A 274 1.71 -19.33 3.77
CA PHE A 274 0.49 -18.82 3.16
C PHE A 274 -0.27 -17.99 4.17
N ASN A 275 -0.67 -16.78 3.80
CA ASN A 275 -1.44 -15.89 4.64
C ASN A 275 -2.69 -15.39 3.93
N ALA A 276 -3.84 -15.62 4.53
CA ALA A 276 -5.12 -15.09 4.09
C ALA A 276 -5.68 -14.16 5.17
N ARG A 277 -5.98 -12.92 4.81
CA ARG A 277 -6.51 -11.92 5.73
C ARG A 277 -7.75 -11.26 5.18
N PHE A 278 -8.78 -11.19 5.99
CA PHE A 278 -9.95 -10.37 5.72
C PHE A 278 -9.92 -9.15 6.65
N ASN A 279 -10.22 -7.97 6.10
CA ASN A 279 -10.35 -6.75 6.86
C ASN A 279 -11.66 -6.06 6.51
N SER A 280 -12.31 -5.49 7.51
CA SER A 280 -13.46 -4.60 7.36
C SER A 280 -13.31 -3.42 8.30
N SER A 281 -13.52 -2.22 7.81
CA SER A 281 -13.47 -1.01 8.62
C SER A 281 -14.52 -0.01 8.20
N LYS A 282 -15.12 0.65 9.18
CA LYS A 282 -15.99 1.80 9.00
C LYS A 282 -15.47 2.92 9.88
N ILE A 283 -15.05 4.01 9.24
CA ILE A 283 -14.41 5.14 9.93
C ILE A 283 -15.23 6.38 9.66
N GLU A 284 -15.78 6.94 10.74
CA GLU A 284 -16.52 8.19 10.79
C GLU A 284 -15.72 9.22 11.59
N ILE A 285 -16.15 10.47 11.61
CA ILE A 285 -15.40 11.56 12.28
C ILE A 285 -15.23 11.29 13.78
N THR A 286 -16.26 10.73 14.44
CA THR A 286 -16.26 10.51 15.90
C THR A 286 -16.23 9.04 16.30
N LYS A 287 -16.33 8.14 15.34
CA LYS A 287 -16.41 6.71 15.61
C LYS A 287 -15.67 5.91 14.55
N ALA A 288 -14.86 4.98 14.99
CA ALA A 288 -14.23 3.99 14.13
C ALA A 288 -14.51 2.59 14.65
N PHE A 289 -14.88 1.70 13.75
CA PHE A 289 -15.06 0.28 14.03
C PHE A 289 -14.37 -0.53 12.95
N ALA A 290 -13.49 -1.45 13.35
CA ALA A 290 -12.85 -2.34 12.42
C ALA A 290 -12.76 -3.76 12.99
N TYR A 291 -12.77 -4.73 12.10
CA TYR A 291 -12.48 -6.12 12.46
C TYR A 291 -11.63 -6.76 11.35
N SER A 292 -10.79 -7.68 11.77
CA SER A 292 -9.94 -8.46 10.87
C SER A 292 -9.87 -9.90 11.31
N THR A 293 -9.73 -10.81 10.35
CA THR A 293 -9.38 -12.20 10.59
C THR A 293 -8.15 -12.55 9.78
N ASP A 294 -7.29 -13.37 10.34
CA ASP A 294 -6.01 -13.76 9.75
C ASP A 294 -5.85 -15.27 9.85
N LEU A 295 -5.46 -15.90 8.75
CA LEU A 295 -5.09 -17.30 8.68
C LEU A 295 -3.67 -17.40 8.14
N GLN A 296 -2.82 -18.14 8.84
CA GLN A 296 -1.44 -18.39 8.44
C GLN A 296 -1.18 -19.90 8.45
N LEU A 297 -0.66 -20.42 7.34
CA LEU A 297 -0.35 -21.82 7.16
C LEU A 297 1.09 -21.96 6.67
N GLY A 298 1.90 -22.66 7.43
CA GLY A 298 3.29 -23.02 7.11
C GLY A 298 3.55 -24.49 7.39
N SER A 299 4.73 -24.97 7.08
CA SER A 299 5.10 -26.39 7.35
C SER A 299 5.17 -26.70 8.86
N GLN A 300 5.61 -25.73 9.68
CA GLN A 300 5.82 -25.88 11.12
C GLN A 300 4.58 -25.50 11.93
N PHE A 301 3.70 -24.65 11.42
CA PHE A 301 2.52 -24.20 12.14
C PHE A 301 1.37 -23.82 11.22
N GLY A 302 0.16 -23.90 11.76
CA GLY A 302 -1.02 -23.25 11.22
C GLY A 302 -1.73 -22.52 12.36
N LYS A 303 -2.02 -21.24 12.16
CA LYS A 303 -2.72 -20.44 13.18
C LYS A 303 -3.75 -19.51 12.54
N THR A 304 -4.78 -19.21 13.31
CA THR A 304 -5.80 -18.25 12.96
C THR A 304 -6.00 -17.25 14.08
N SER A 305 -6.37 -16.02 13.72
CA SER A 305 -6.68 -14.99 14.70
C SER A 305 -7.77 -14.06 14.22
N ALA A 306 -8.41 -13.37 15.15
CA ALA A 306 -9.38 -12.33 14.90
C ALA A 306 -9.10 -11.13 15.82
N SER A 307 -9.32 -9.93 15.30
CA SER A 307 -9.22 -8.68 16.05
C SER A 307 -10.41 -7.80 15.77
N ILE A 308 -10.99 -7.20 16.83
CA ILE A 308 -12.05 -6.20 16.73
C ILE A 308 -11.55 -4.95 17.43
N THR A 309 -11.62 -3.81 16.77
CA THR A 309 -11.23 -2.52 17.32
C THR A 309 -12.41 -1.55 17.28
N PHE A 310 -12.57 -0.80 18.35
CA PHE A 310 -13.57 0.22 18.48
C PHE A 310 -12.96 1.48 19.06
N ARG A 311 -13.18 2.62 18.41
CA ARG A 311 -12.75 3.94 18.87
C ARG A 311 -13.94 4.89 18.83
N ARG A 312 -14.11 5.68 19.88
CA ARG A 312 -15.15 6.70 19.94
C ARG A 312 -14.61 7.97 20.58
N LEU A 313 -14.83 9.09 19.89
CA LEU A 313 -14.63 10.44 20.39
C LEU A 313 -15.99 10.99 20.83
N PHE A 314 -16.07 11.49 22.07
CA PHE A 314 -17.26 12.08 22.64
C PHE A 314 -17.24 13.62 22.50
N ASP A 315 -18.39 14.26 22.66
CA ASP A 315 -18.57 15.72 22.50
C ASP A 315 -17.71 16.54 23.49
N ASN A 316 -17.32 15.95 24.63
CA ASN A 316 -16.41 16.55 25.62
C ASN A 316 -14.93 16.32 25.30
N ASN A 317 -14.58 15.97 24.06
CA ASN A 317 -13.24 15.61 23.60
C ASN A 317 -12.58 14.42 24.33
N ARG A 318 -13.36 13.60 25.05
CA ARG A 318 -12.87 12.35 25.62
C ARG A 318 -12.92 11.26 24.56
N GLN A 319 -11.91 10.39 24.56
CA GLN A 319 -11.82 9.26 23.64
C GLN A 319 -11.74 7.94 24.41
N VAL A 320 -12.44 6.94 23.88
CA VAL A 320 -12.33 5.54 24.29
C VAL A 320 -11.77 4.74 23.13
N ASN A 321 -10.80 3.89 23.41
CA ASN A 321 -10.29 2.88 22.50
C ASN A 321 -10.46 1.51 23.16
N LEU A 322 -11.00 0.56 22.40
CA LEU A 322 -11.14 -0.84 22.85
C LEU A 322 -10.66 -1.76 21.74
N ARG A 323 -9.94 -2.81 22.09
CA ARG A 323 -9.51 -3.86 21.18
C ARG A 323 -9.71 -5.23 21.85
N LEU A 324 -10.40 -6.11 21.14
CA LEU A 324 -10.50 -7.53 21.48
C LEU A 324 -9.68 -8.31 20.44
N TYR A 325 -8.82 -9.19 20.91
CA TYR A 325 -8.03 -10.09 20.08
C TYR A 325 -8.18 -11.53 20.54
N GLY A 326 -8.28 -12.46 19.60
CA GLY A 326 -8.26 -13.90 19.85
C GLY A 326 -7.41 -14.60 18.81
N GLY A 327 -6.57 -15.53 19.24
CA GLY A 327 -5.71 -16.34 18.39
C GLY A 327 -5.65 -17.80 18.80
N LEU A 328 -5.64 -18.70 17.82
CA LEU A 328 -5.63 -20.15 18.02
C LEU A 328 -4.66 -20.81 17.06
N PHE A 329 -3.84 -21.72 17.55
CA PHE A 329 -3.06 -22.64 16.70
C PHE A 329 -3.94 -23.80 16.26
N LEU A 330 -4.00 -24.03 14.95
CA LEU A 330 -4.60 -25.22 14.35
C LEU A 330 -3.66 -26.41 14.50
N TYR A 331 -2.39 -26.16 14.31
CA TYR A 331 -1.28 -27.06 14.63
C TYR A 331 -0.01 -26.25 14.90
N ASN A 332 0.86 -26.75 15.76
CA ASN A 332 2.16 -26.17 16.05
C ASN A 332 3.17 -27.28 16.27
N LYS A 333 4.14 -27.39 15.36
CA LYS A 333 5.24 -28.35 15.41
C LYS A 333 6.58 -27.67 15.76
N SER A 334 6.58 -26.31 15.81
CA SER A 334 7.78 -25.56 16.14
C SER A 334 8.15 -25.78 17.61
N GLU A 335 9.41 -26.04 17.88
CA GLU A 335 9.98 -26.14 19.23
C GLU A 335 10.37 -24.77 19.80
N SER A 336 10.43 -23.73 18.95
CA SER A 336 10.78 -22.37 19.31
C SER A 336 9.57 -21.49 19.52
N ASN A 337 9.77 -20.33 20.17
CA ASN A 337 8.73 -19.30 20.30
C ASN A 337 8.61 -18.42 19.05
N TYR A 338 9.34 -18.70 17.97
CA TYR A 338 9.47 -17.80 16.82
C TYR A 338 8.14 -17.52 16.11
N PHE A 339 7.25 -18.51 16.00
CA PHE A 339 5.92 -18.36 15.40
C PHE A 339 4.78 -18.21 16.41
N ASN A 340 5.09 -18.22 17.72
CA ASN A 340 4.08 -18.15 18.75
C ASN A 340 3.39 -16.80 18.81
N PHE A 341 2.18 -16.78 19.36
CA PHE A 341 1.54 -15.51 19.73
C PHE A 341 2.31 -14.86 20.87
N ALA A 342 2.54 -13.55 20.77
CA ALA A 342 3.20 -12.78 21.80
C ALA A 342 2.24 -11.83 22.52
N LEU A 343 2.44 -11.65 23.83
CA LEU A 343 1.69 -10.68 24.63
C LEU A 343 2.13 -9.25 24.34
N ASP A 344 3.42 -8.98 24.45
CA ASP A 344 3.97 -7.62 24.48
C ASP A 344 4.72 -7.21 23.21
N ARG A 345 5.46 -8.12 22.61
CA ARG A 345 6.22 -7.88 21.39
C ARG A 345 6.14 -9.07 20.45
N PRO A 346 5.42 -8.94 19.32
CA PRO A 346 5.33 -10.00 18.34
C PRO A 346 6.70 -10.22 17.67
N THR A 347 6.97 -11.47 17.34
CA THR A 347 8.10 -11.81 16.48
C THR A 347 7.75 -11.42 15.05
N ASP A 348 8.61 -10.65 14.39
CA ASP A 348 8.39 -10.18 13.00
C ASP A 348 8.84 -11.22 11.97
N TYR A 349 8.35 -12.46 12.08
CA TYR A 349 8.74 -13.55 11.17
C TYR A 349 8.21 -13.37 9.73
N LEU A 350 7.24 -12.49 9.50
CA LEU A 350 6.80 -12.08 8.17
C LEU A 350 7.58 -10.86 7.65
N PHE A 351 8.41 -10.24 8.48
CA PHE A 351 9.13 -9.01 8.19
C PHE A 351 8.21 -7.91 7.66
N ASP A 352 7.07 -7.73 8.33
CA ASP A 352 6.03 -6.77 7.96
C ASP A 352 6.03 -5.52 8.85
N TYR A 353 6.54 -5.63 10.08
CA TYR A 353 6.54 -4.52 11.02
C TYR A 353 7.65 -3.53 10.73
N ASN A 354 7.29 -2.26 10.75
CA ASN A 354 8.24 -1.17 10.55
C ASN A 354 8.83 -0.72 11.89
N TYR A 355 9.72 -1.52 12.45
CA TYR A 355 10.46 -1.16 13.66
C TYR A 355 11.48 -0.05 13.36
N LEU A 356 11.43 1.04 14.13
CA LEU A 356 12.46 2.07 14.10
C LEU A 356 13.78 1.47 14.58
N GLY A 357 14.84 1.55 13.76
CA GLY A 357 16.16 1.08 14.10
C GLY A 357 16.33 -0.43 14.32
N ARG A 358 15.28 -1.21 14.25
CA ARG A 358 15.24 -2.69 14.30
C ARG A 358 16.06 -3.37 15.41
N SER A 359 16.26 -2.75 16.57
CA SER A 359 16.83 -3.46 17.72
C SER A 359 15.71 -4.14 18.52
N GLU A 360 15.81 -5.46 18.69
CA GLU A 360 14.75 -6.25 19.30
C GLU A 360 14.98 -6.52 20.80
N SER A 361 16.20 -6.52 21.28
CA SER A 361 16.54 -6.99 22.62
C SER A 361 17.15 -5.96 23.53
N THR A 362 17.83 -4.93 23.02
CA THR A 362 18.62 -4.00 23.84
C THR A 362 18.43 -2.53 23.41
N GLY A 363 18.66 -1.63 24.37
CA GLY A 363 18.65 -0.19 24.16
C GLY A 363 17.25 0.40 23.89
N LEU A 364 17.22 1.67 23.56
CA LEU A 364 15.99 2.44 23.35
C LEU A 364 15.08 1.83 22.27
N PHE A 365 15.63 1.35 21.16
CA PHE A 365 14.82 0.77 20.09
C PHE A 365 14.07 -0.49 20.49
N SER A 366 14.54 -1.23 21.51
CA SER A 366 13.83 -2.39 22.06
C SER A 366 12.56 -2.00 22.82
N GLN A 367 12.41 -0.74 23.19
CA GLN A 367 11.25 -0.22 23.91
C GLN A 367 10.10 0.18 22.95
N GLN A 368 10.32 0.12 21.66
CA GLN A 368 9.27 0.38 20.67
C GLN A 368 8.12 -0.61 20.84
N PHE A 369 6.89 -0.08 20.87
CA PHE A 369 5.66 -0.85 20.95
C PHE A 369 4.99 -0.93 19.56
N ILE A 370 4.53 -2.12 19.23
CA ILE A 370 3.66 -2.38 18.07
C ILE A 370 2.43 -3.09 18.61
N GLU A 371 1.26 -2.51 18.42
CA GLU A 371 0.00 -3.11 18.82
C GLU A 371 -0.38 -4.25 17.85
N ALA A 372 0.18 -5.41 18.11
CA ALA A 372 -0.10 -6.66 17.40
C ALA A 372 -0.38 -7.77 18.43
N GLU A 373 -1.05 -8.83 18.02
CA GLU A 373 -1.37 -9.98 18.87
C GLU A 373 -1.90 -9.56 20.25
N GLY A 374 -1.20 -9.85 21.35
CA GLY A 374 -1.64 -9.56 22.73
C GLY A 374 -1.81 -8.09 23.08
N GLY A 375 -0.94 -7.22 22.58
CA GLY A 375 -1.03 -5.76 22.76
C GLY A 375 -0.69 -5.25 24.16
N PHE A 376 0.01 -6.04 25.00
CA PHE A 376 0.44 -5.64 26.36
C PHE A 376 1.64 -4.68 26.29
N LYS A 377 1.69 -3.74 27.23
CA LYS A 377 2.77 -2.75 27.32
C LYS A 377 3.85 -3.18 28.31
N SER A 378 3.49 -3.96 29.32
CA SER A 378 4.42 -4.53 30.28
C SER A 378 5.12 -5.77 29.74
N ARG A 379 6.42 -5.92 30.03
CA ARG A 379 7.18 -7.15 29.75
C ARG A 379 6.86 -8.17 30.84
N LEU A 380 6.01 -9.14 30.52
CA LEU A 380 5.61 -10.19 31.42
C LEU A 380 6.52 -11.43 31.27
N SER A 381 6.64 -12.22 32.37
CA SER A 381 7.29 -13.54 32.32
C SER A 381 6.51 -14.48 31.37
N ASN A 382 7.24 -15.23 30.54
CA ASN A 382 6.64 -16.12 29.53
C ASN A 382 5.59 -15.42 28.66
N PRO A 383 5.98 -14.45 27.83
CA PRO A 383 5.04 -13.62 27.07
C PRO A 383 4.48 -14.33 25.84
N PHE A 384 4.77 -15.60 25.61
CA PHE A 384 4.38 -16.33 24.42
C PHE A 384 3.30 -17.37 24.68
N SER A 385 2.43 -17.59 23.70
CA SER A 385 1.43 -18.64 23.70
C SER A 385 1.57 -19.52 22.44
N ASN A 386 1.62 -20.84 22.66
CA ASN A 386 1.74 -21.83 21.59
C ASN A 386 0.47 -22.68 21.36
N GLN A 387 -0.62 -22.36 22.04
CA GLN A 387 -1.94 -22.95 21.80
C GLN A 387 -2.99 -21.89 21.45
N TRP A 388 -3.35 -21.03 22.39
CA TRP A 388 -4.32 -19.97 22.14
C TRP A 388 -4.09 -18.77 23.07
N ILE A 389 -4.53 -17.61 22.62
CA ILE A 389 -4.49 -16.35 23.35
C ILE A 389 -5.81 -15.60 23.14
N THR A 390 -6.30 -14.93 24.17
CA THR A 390 -7.36 -13.93 24.04
C THR A 390 -7.01 -12.73 24.91
N THR A 391 -7.19 -11.52 24.36
CA THR A 391 -6.84 -10.29 25.09
C THR A 391 -7.86 -9.20 24.83
N LEU A 392 -8.08 -8.37 25.85
CA LEU A 392 -8.88 -7.15 25.81
C LEU A 392 -7.97 -6.00 26.20
N ASN A 393 -7.75 -5.08 25.26
CA ASN A 393 -6.97 -3.86 25.48
C ASN A 393 -7.93 -2.66 25.50
N GLY A 394 -7.73 -1.75 26.44
CA GLY A 394 -8.55 -0.56 26.56
C GLY A 394 -7.76 0.68 26.93
N SER A 395 -8.16 1.84 26.41
CA SER A 395 -7.69 3.13 26.91
C SER A 395 -8.83 4.14 26.96
N PHE A 396 -8.71 5.06 27.91
CA PHE A 396 -9.66 6.15 28.10
C PHE A 396 -8.90 7.44 28.36
N ASN A 397 -9.24 8.47 27.59
CA ASN A 397 -8.66 9.80 27.77
C ASN A 397 -9.23 10.48 29.02
N VAL A 398 -8.36 10.85 29.94
CA VAL A 398 -8.73 11.52 31.21
C VAL A 398 -8.47 13.02 31.17
N TRP A 399 -7.46 13.48 30.42
CA TRP A 399 -7.15 14.90 30.30
C TRP A 399 -6.26 15.16 29.08
N ASN A 400 -6.71 16.07 28.20
CA ASN A 400 -6.01 16.40 26.95
C ASN A 400 -5.43 15.16 26.25
N TRP A 401 -4.12 15.00 26.24
CA TRP A 401 -3.37 13.86 25.64
C TRP A 401 -2.99 12.78 26.65
N VAL A 402 -3.48 12.87 27.90
CA VAL A 402 -3.26 11.88 28.94
C VAL A 402 -4.40 10.86 28.96
N GLU A 403 -4.07 9.60 28.76
CA GLU A 403 -4.99 8.46 28.82
C GLU A 403 -4.57 7.49 29.92
N ILE A 404 -5.51 6.80 30.50
CA ILE A 404 -5.25 5.58 31.29
C ILE A 404 -5.49 4.40 30.37
N TYR A 405 -4.71 3.35 30.49
CA TYR A 405 -4.91 2.10 29.78
C TYR A 405 -4.94 0.90 30.73
N GLY A 406 -5.57 -0.17 30.29
CA GLY A 406 -5.56 -1.47 30.93
C GLY A 406 -5.74 -2.58 29.93
N ASP A 407 -4.95 -3.63 30.09
CA ASP A 407 -4.94 -4.81 29.26
C ASP A 407 -5.20 -6.04 30.11
N LEU A 408 -6.08 -6.90 29.63
CA LEU A 408 -6.45 -8.16 30.28
C LEU A 408 -6.30 -9.29 29.26
N GLY A 409 -5.89 -10.47 29.70
CA GLY A 409 -5.78 -11.59 28.78
C GLY A 409 -5.70 -12.94 29.45
N PHE A 410 -5.99 -13.94 28.65
CA PHE A 410 -5.74 -15.34 28.95
C PHE A 410 -4.88 -15.94 27.84
N LEU A 411 -3.94 -16.77 28.23
CA LEU A 411 -3.10 -17.50 27.28
C LEU A 411 -2.91 -18.93 27.76
N LYS A 412 -2.71 -19.85 26.83
CA LYS A 412 -2.44 -21.24 27.10
C LYS A 412 -1.29 -21.77 26.27
N ASN A 413 -0.37 -22.46 26.94
CA ASN A 413 0.67 -23.24 26.33
C ASN A 413 0.36 -24.74 26.45
N LYS A 414 0.99 -25.54 25.57
CA LYS A 414 0.88 -27.01 25.64
C LYS A 414 1.34 -27.48 27.04
N GLN A 415 0.60 -28.44 27.59
CA GLN A 415 0.90 -29.06 28.88
C GLN A 415 0.93 -28.10 30.09
N GLN A 416 0.36 -26.90 29.97
CA GLN A 416 0.22 -25.93 31.03
C GLN A 416 -1.24 -25.50 31.16
N ASP A 417 -1.66 -25.09 32.36
CA ASP A 417 -2.97 -24.50 32.56
C ASP A 417 -3.08 -23.11 31.90
N ALA A 418 -4.32 -22.69 31.65
CA ALA A 418 -4.55 -21.34 31.16
C ALA A 418 -4.15 -20.31 32.21
N ARG A 419 -3.41 -19.29 31.80
CA ARG A 419 -2.91 -18.24 32.68
C ARG A 419 -3.60 -16.92 32.41
N PHE A 420 -4.08 -16.28 33.47
CA PHE A 420 -4.57 -14.90 33.40
C PHE A 420 -3.42 -13.91 33.50
N VAL A 421 -3.45 -12.90 32.67
CA VAL A 421 -2.45 -11.84 32.62
C VAL A 421 -3.12 -10.47 32.53
N TYR A 422 -2.50 -9.47 33.13
CA TYR A 422 -2.99 -8.11 33.10
C TYR A 422 -1.84 -7.11 33.20
N ASP A 423 -2.06 -5.92 32.63
CA ASP A 423 -1.27 -4.74 32.92
C ASP A 423 -2.12 -3.47 32.83
N SER A 424 -1.58 -2.38 33.39
CA SER A 424 -2.23 -1.06 33.35
C SER A 424 -1.20 0.04 33.51
N GLY A 425 -1.55 1.23 33.04
CA GLY A 425 -0.65 2.36 33.12
C GLY A 425 -1.22 3.65 32.54
N ILE A 426 -0.31 4.56 32.30
CA ILE A 426 -0.59 5.87 31.69
C ILE A 426 -0.07 5.88 30.26
N ARG A 427 -0.89 6.38 29.33
CA ARG A 427 -0.52 6.63 27.94
C ARG A 427 -0.51 8.13 27.70
N LEU A 428 0.56 8.64 27.16
CA LEU A 428 0.60 9.97 26.56
C LEU A 428 0.36 9.84 25.06
N ASN A 429 -0.81 10.23 24.61
CA ASN A 429 -1.25 10.17 23.23
C ASN A 429 -1.06 11.55 22.58
N LEU A 430 0.16 11.86 22.16
CA LEU A 430 0.49 13.16 21.61
C LEU A 430 -0.04 13.30 20.18
N VAL A 431 0.12 12.27 19.36
CA VAL A 431 -0.49 12.13 18.03
C VAL A 431 -0.85 10.67 17.88
N THR A 432 -2.15 10.39 17.90
CA THR A 432 -2.69 9.02 17.86
C THR A 432 -2.09 8.17 16.73
N ASP A 433 -1.62 6.98 17.06
CA ASP A 433 -0.98 6.00 16.17
C ASP A 433 0.37 6.46 15.57
N PHE A 434 0.86 7.67 15.89
CA PHE A 434 2.13 8.22 15.38
C PHE A 434 3.16 8.56 16.44
N PHE A 435 2.74 9.19 17.54
CA PHE A 435 3.64 9.54 18.64
C PHE A 435 2.96 9.35 19.98
N GLU A 436 3.30 8.26 20.63
CA GLU A 436 2.72 7.83 21.89
C GLU A 436 3.78 7.31 22.82
N LEU A 437 3.58 7.53 24.13
CA LEU A 437 4.41 6.99 25.21
C LEU A 437 3.53 6.24 26.19
N TYR A 438 4.00 5.09 26.63
CA TYR A 438 3.32 4.23 27.60
C TYR A 438 4.19 4.05 28.83
N PHE A 439 3.59 4.29 29.99
CA PHE A 439 4.20 4.20 31.32
C PHE A 439 3.49 3.08 32.07
N PRO A 440 4.00 1.84 32.08
CA PRO A 440 3.42 0.76 32.85
C PRO A 440 3.43 1.08 34.36
N VAL A 441 2.31 0.90 35.03
CA VAL A 441 2.14 1.20 36.45
C VAL A 441 2.02 -0.06 37.26
N TYR A 442 1.10 -0.95 36.91
CA TYR A 442 0.81 -2.17 37.64
C TYR A 442 0.49 -3.33 36.71
N SER A 443 1.09 -4.49 36.97
CA SER A 443 0.91 -5.68 36.13
C SER A 443 1.05 -6.97 36.97
N ASN A 444 1.07 -8.13 36.33
CA ASN A 444 1.45 -9.39 36.97
C ASN A 444 2.84 -9.34 37.67
N ASN A 445 3.68 -8.37 37.32
CA ASN A 445 4.98 -8.14 37.99
C ASN A 445 4.85 -7.28 39.27
N GLY A 446 3.63 -6.87 39.67
CA GLY A 446 3.36 -5.92 40.74
C GLY A 446 3.50 -4.47 40.31
N TRP A 447 3.86 -3.60 41.26
CA TRP A 447 4.09 -2.17 41.00
C TRP A 447 5.34 -1.94 40.15
N GLU A 448 5.17 -1.62 38.85
CA GLU A 448 6.29 -1.50 37.94
C GLU A 448 7.08 -0.20 38.13
N ILE A 449 6.43 0.86 38.58
CA ILE A 449 7.07 2.17 38.83
C ILE A 449 8.16 2.05 39.91
N SER A 450 7.99 1.18 40.91
CA SER A 450 8.95 0.99 41.99
C SER A 450 10.08 0.01 41.67
N GLN A 451 10.03 -0.61 40.50
CA GLN A 451 11.04 -1.61 40.14
C GLN A 451 12.31 -0.99 39.57
N PRO A 452 13.47 -1.63 39.71
CA PRO A 452 14.72 -1.16 39.13
C PRO A 452 14.62 -0.99 37.61
N ARG A 453 15.34 0.00 37.10
CA ARG A 453 15.39 0.29 35.64
C ARG A 453 14.02 0.57 35.00
N TYR A 454 13.17 1.28 35.72
CA TYR A 454 11.85 1.62 35.22
C TYR A 454 11.89 2.34 33.83
N SER A 455 12.92 3.16 33.57
CA SER A 455 13.12 3.81 32.30
C SER A 455 13.18 2.85 31.10
N GLU A 456 13.66 1.62 31.31
CA GLU A 456 13.72 0.58 30.25
C GLU A 456 12.36 -0.09 30.00
N LYS A 457 11.39 0.14 30.88
CA LYS A 457 10.02 -0.40 30.77
C LYS A 457 9.06 0.53 30.05
N ILE A 458 9.41 1.80 29.92
CA ILE A 458 8.63 2.76 29.14
C ILE A 458 8.61 2.32 27.69
N ARG A 459 7.41 2.31 27.07
CA ARG A 459 7.24 1.95 25.68
C ARG A 459 6.89 3.18 24.87
N PHE A 460 7.22 3.16 23.59
CA PHE A 460 6.87 4.23 22.68
C PHE A 460 6.38 3.71 21.32
N ILE A 461 5.47 4.47 20.70
CA ILE A 461 5.19 4.39 19.28
C ILE A 461 5.78 5.63 18.66
N VAL A 462 6.59 5.45 17.60
CA VAL A 462 7.09 6.53 16.77
C VAL A 462 7.03 6.10 15.32
N ALA A 463 6.17 6.75 14.55
CA ALA A 463 6.02 6.51 13.12
C ALA A 463 6.66 7.64 12.32
N PHE A 464 8.00 7.69 12.31
CA PHE A 464 8.77 8.59 11.45
C PHE A 464 9.01 7.95 10.08
N SER A 465 7.96 7.74 9.32
CA SER A 465 8.19 7.50 7.89
C SER A 465 7.90 8.77 7.12
N PRO A 466 8.70 9.12 6.09
CA PRO A 466 8.35 10.22 5.19
C PRO A 466 6.95 10.07 4.60
N LYS A 467 6.49 8.83 4.41
CA LYS A 467 5.12 8.52 3.97
C LYS A 467 4.06 8.94 4.99
N SER A 468 4.30 8.70 6.28
CA SER A 468 3.39 9.11 7.36
C SER A 468 3.35 10.62 7.50
N LEU A 469 4.50 11.31 7.40
CA LEU A 469 4.57 12.77 7.41
C LEU A 469 3.83 13.38 6.22
N VAL A 470 4.06 12.87 5.00
CA VAL A 470 3.30 13.30 3.82
C VAL A 470 1.82 12.96 3.96
N GLY A 471 1.48 11.83 4.59
CA GLY A 471 0.10 11.43 4.92
C GLY A 471 -0.60 12.47 5.82
N LEU A 472 0.08 13.00 6.84
CA LEU A 472 -0.43 14.08 7.69
C LEU A 472 -0.80 15.33 6.88
N PHE A 473 0.06 15.75 5.96
CA PHE A 473 -0.17 16.93 5.13
C PHE A 473 -1.20 16.69 4.01
N THR A 474 -1.31 15.49 3.49
CA THR A 474 -2.24 15.16 2.40
C THR A 474 -3.59 14.65 2.90
N ARG A 475 -3.80 14.57 4.22
CA ARG A 475 -5.00 14.00 4.87
C ARG A 475 -5.37 12.59 4.39
N LYS A 476 -4.43 11.83 3.88
CA LYS A 476 -4.61 10.41 3.57
C LYS A 476 -4.28 9.61 4.83
N TRP A 477 -5.26 9.52 5.71
CA TRP A 477 -5.18 8.76 6.97
C TRP A 477 -5.24 7.25 6.78
N PHE A 478 -5.32 6.77 5.50
CA PHE A 478 -5.51 5.36 5.15
C PHE A 478 -4.68 4.95 3.94
#